data_af077d31a641682973177ab586f1597d
#
_entry.id   af077d31a641682973177ab586f1597d
#
_cell.length_a   1.000
_cell.length_b   1.000
_cell.length_c   1.000
_cell.angle_alpha   90.00
_cell.angle_beta   90.00
_cell.angle_gamma   90.00
#
_symmetry.space_group_name_H-M   'P 1'
#
loop_
_entity.id
_entity.type
_entity.pdbx_description
1 polymer ?
#
loop_
_entity_poly.entity_id
_entity_poly.type
_entity_poly.pdbx_seq_one_letter_code
_entity_poly.pdbx_strand_id
1 'polypeptide(L)'
;MINPISKTLMMLAAISLTACGGGGTDSAGVDGGGSVAGGGISGTGVGTITAFGSVVINDIRKFEFDDNTKFFRDGEEVSEDNFMQNGVGMVSRLEIGDDVSADFTSGTAVTVTADNLLKGPVTSIDPLSVLGQPVIANGSTILDNVPGNAAANLLSGDVLEVSGYAGNGNVIQATRIEYKGSNNTGALEWKLTGAVSNVVANTSFQIGNQQVILNGVLPRDCGASLDNGEFVEVKASQDPGFTAGSALDTVTDVECKVPGLGVPDNSSSTILDAEIEGIVTSGTPADFIVNGQRVTTGSTTQFEGGAPEDLVVGVKLEAEGDLDTTSGILLADKISFRETRVRIEAPVSVPSAGLNGSFTLLDVIAVNTNILTEDDDGLLDGSGPNGSMQIEVRGYVDKSGAVIATEVRERGDADSADVRLRGPASNISAPTFEILGVTVDTVTATSIVDDRVSPPEPISAATFFSRVSDGTPAQVEDGAFSSATDTITGGAIEIED
;
A
#
# COMPACT_ATOMS: atom_id res chain seq x y z
N MET A 1 -18.47 32.02 53.09
CA MET A 1 -17.22 32.76 53.37
C MET A 1 -16.27 32.42 52.22
N ILE A 2 -16.33 33.16 51.10
CA ILE A 2 -15.58 34.36 50.78
C ILE A 2 -14.10 34.08 50.82
N ASN A 3 -13.50 33.79 49.66
CA ASN A 3 -12.61 34.61 48.79
C ASN A 3 -11.12 34.58 49.12
N PRO A 4 -10.25 35.16 48.23
CA PRO A 4 -10.16 35.15 46.75
C PRO A 4 -8.70 34.97 46.20
N ILE A 5 -8.62 34.73 44.86
CA ILE A 5 -7.76 35.39 43.84
C ILE A 5 -6.31 35.72 44.12
N SER A 6 -5.38 35.24 43.29
CA SER A 6 -4.26 36.05 42.81
C SER A 6 -3.88 35.73 41.37
N LYS A 7 -4.13 36.72 40.50
CA LYS A 7 -3.57 36.85 39.15
C LYS A 7 -2.13 37.34 39.27
N THR A 8 -1.20 36.70 38.61
CA THR A 8 0.10 37.29 38.36
C THR A 8 0.34 37.42 36.87
N LEU A 9 0.27 38.64 36.43
CA LEU A 9 0.64 39.22 35.14
C LEU A 9 2.18 39.19 35.05
N MET A 10 2.77 38.67 33.99
CA MET A 10 4.17 38.89 33.68
C MET A 10 4.37 39.44 32.29
N MET A 11 5.05 40.56 32.28
CA MET A 11 5.30 41.50 31.20
C MET A 11 6.12 40.95 30.04
N LEU A 12 5.75 41.43 28.83
CA LEU A 12 6.55 41.48 27.62
C LEU A 12 7.88 42.25 27.87
N ALA A 13 8.97 41.70 27.33
CA ALA A 13 10.16 42.48 27.02
C ALA A 13 10.48 42.31 25.54
N ALA A 14 10.21 43.34 24.76
CA ALA A 14 10.65 43.50 23.39
C ALA A 14 12.13 43.87 23.38
N ILE A 15 12.95 43.13 22.63
CA ILE A 15 14.30 43.57 22.26
C ILE A 15 14.35 43.76 20.76
N SER A 16 14.39 45.04 20.37
CA SER A 16 14.68 45.47 19.01
C SER A 16 16.20 45.46 18.80
N LEU A 17 16.68 44.73 17.80
CA LEU A 17 18.02 44.93 17.23
C LEU A 17 17.87 45.38 15.76
N THR A 18 18.15 46.64 15.55
CA THR A 18 18.48 47.24 14.28
C THR A 18 19.92 46.92 13.91
N ALA A 19 20.16 46.37 12.74
CA ALA A 19 21.43 46.48 12.05
C ALA A 19 21.22 46.69 10.55
N CYS A 20 21.85 47.75 10.10
CA CYS A 20 21.78 48.39 8.81
C CYS A 20 22.79 47.83 7.83
N GLY A 21 22.44 47.88 6.52
CA GLY A 21 23.40 48.10 5.41
C GLY A 21 23.56 46.96 4.45
N GLY A 22 23.06 47.11 3.26
CA GLY A 22 23.41 47.77 2.11
C GLY A 22 23.31 46.99 0.85
N GLY A 23 22.53 47.51 -0.10
CA GLY A 23 22.91 47.62 -1.50
C GLY A 23 22.29 46.69 -2.54
N GLY A 24 21.16 47.09 -3.05
CA GLY A 24 20.88 47.34 -4.49
C GLY A 24 20.67 46.13 -5.40
N THR A 25 19.48 46.01 -5.94
CA THR A 25 18.98 46.59 -7.19
C THR A 25 17.49 46.35 -7.33
N ASP A 26 16.81 47.39 -7.73
CA ASP A 26 15.38 47.48 -7.97
C ASP A 26 14.85 46.46 -8.99
N SER A 27 13.74 45.84 -8.68
CA SER A 27 12.70 45.52 -9.64
C SER A 27 11.36 45.83 -9.02
N ALA A 28 10.61 46.64 -9.76
CA ALA A 28 9.44 47.35 -9.37
C ALA A 28 8.33 46.45 -8.79
N GLY A 29 7.83 46.89 -7.63
CA GLY A 29 6.59 46.41 -7.10
C GLY A 29 5.42 46.78 -8.00
N VAL A 30 4.49 45.89 -8.20
CA VAL A 30 3.11 46.16 -8.56
C VAL A 30 2.26 45.75 -7.36
N ASP A 31 1.97 46.72 -6.51
CA ASP A 31 0.84 46.64 -5.62
C ASP A 31 -0.44 46.55 -6.45
N GLY A 32 -1.15 45.46 -6.34
CA GLY A 32 -2.46 45.24 -6.91
C GLY A 32 -3.20 44.22 -6.10
N GLY A 33 -3.89 44.65 -5.04
CA GLY A 33 -4.68 43.78 -4.18
C GLY A 33 -5.73 42.99 -4.96
N GLY A 34 -5.86 41.79 -4.60
CA GLY A 34 -6.85 40.82 -5.03
C GLY A 34 -6.28 39.45 -4.80
N SER A 35 -6.40 38.95 -3.58
CA SER A 35 -6.14 37.53 -3.31
C SER A 35 -7.14 36.70 -4.09
N VAL A 36 -6.80 36.32 -5.28
CA VAL A 36 -7.37 35.16 -5.92
C VAL A 36 -6.64 33.97 -5.30
N ALA A 37 -7.39 33.18 -4.53
CA ALA A 37 -6.96 31.87 -4.10
C ALA A 37 -6.68 31.00 -5.34
N GLY A 38 -5.44 30.93 -5.74
CA GLY A 38 -4.89 30.19 -6.84
C GLY A 38 -3.43 29.97 -6.51
N GLY A 39 -3.14 29.45 -5.31
CA GLY A 39 -1.84 28.90 -4.99
C GLY A 39 -1.56 27.79 -6.00
N GLY A 40 -0.36 27.76 -6.60
CA GLY A 40 0.06 26.68 -7.45
C GLY A 40 0.09 25.37 -6.64
N ILE A 41 0.08 24.25 -7.33
CA ILE A 41 0.26 22.94 -6.71
C ILE A 41 1.76 22.63 -6.72
N SER A 42 2.33 22.40 -5.57
CA SER A 42 3.75 22.11 -5.37
C SER A 42 3.99 20.67 -4.92
N GLY A 43 2.94 19.96 -4.50
CA GLY A 43 3.05 18.57 -4.09
C GLY A 43 1.86 17.71 -4.54
N THR A 44 2.07 16.43 -4.71
CA THR A 44 1.03 15.45 -5.02
C THR A 44 1.29 14.12 -4.33
N GLY A 45 0.24 13.47 -3.83
CA GLY A 45 0.38 12.21 -3.13
C GLY A 45 -0.77 11.24 -3.38
N VAL A 46 -0.46 9.94 -3.32
CA VAL A 46 -1.46 8.87 -3.36
C VAL A 46 -1.23 7.93 -2.20
N GLY A 47 -2.25 7.73 -1.39
CA GLY A 47 -2.16 6.82 -0.25
C GLY A 47 -3.52 6.50 0.35
N THR A 48 -3.52 5.59 1.32
CA THR A 48 -4.74 5.20 2.03
C THR A 48 -5.07 6.21 3.13
N ILE A 49 -6.28 6.74 3.14
CA ILE A 49 -6.76 7.59 4.25
C ILE A 49 -6.90 6.72 5.51
N THR A 50 -6.21 7.10 6.57
CA THR A 50 -6.22 6.35 7.84
C THR A 50 -6.96 7.07 8.96
N ALA A 51 -7.06 8.40 8.90
CA ALA A 51 -7.80 9.19 9.88
C ALA A 51 -8.27 10.54 9.31
N PHE A 52 -9.20 11.17 10.01
CA PHE A 52 -9.68 12.52 9.77
C PHE A 52 -9.53 13.42 11.00
N GLY A 53 -9.61 14.73 10.77
CA GLY A 53 -9.33 15.85 11.65
C GLY A 53 -8.36 16.82 10.96
N SER A 54 -7.69 16.32 10.01
CA SER A 54 -6.93 16.63 8.82
C SER A 54 -6.97 15.36 7.97
N VAL A 55 -6.57 15.39 6.71
CA VAL A 55 -6.40 14.14 5.95
C VAL A 55 -5.10 13.50 6.39
N VAL A 56 -5.20 12.33 7.02
CA VAL A 56 -4.03 11.51 7.37
C VAL A 56 -3.95 10.36 6.39
N ILE A 57 -2.87 10.29 5.63
CA ILE A 57 -2.59 9.17 4.73
C ILE A 57 -1.42 8.35 5.25
N ASN A 58 -1.46 7.06 5.02
CA ASN A 58 -0.42 6.10 5.38
C ASN A 58 -0.01 6.14 6.86
N ASP A 59 -0.94 6.50 7.77
CA ASP A 59 -0.78 6.63 9.22
C ASP A 59 0.16 7.76 9.69
N ILE A 60 0.88 8.44 8.82
CA ILE A 60 1.94 9.39 9.20
C ILE A 60 1.88 10.75 8.51
N ARG A 61 1.31 10.84 7.32
CA ARG A 61 1.24 12.08 6.54
C ARG A 61 -0.01 12.84 6.91
N LYS A 62 0.15 14.06 7.41
CA LYS A 62 -0.95 14.88 7.90
C LYS A 62 -1.08 16.15 7.09
N PHE A 63 -2.08 16.21 6.24
CA PHE A 63 -2.39 17.39 5.43
C PHE A 63 -3.62 18.11 5.99
N GLU A 64 -3.44 19.41 6.27
CA GLU A 64 -4.56 20.27 6.67
C GLU A 64 -5.45 20.57 5.46
N PHE A 65 -6.67 20.99 5.70
CA PHE A 65 -7.57 21.51 4.68
C PHE A 65 -8.26 22.78 5.19
N ASP A 66 -8.71 23.61 4.25
CA ASP A 66 -9.36 24.87 4.53
C ASP A 66 -10.67 25.01 3.74
N ASP A 67 -11.35 26.15 3.86
CA ASP A 67 -12.62 26.42 3.17
C ASP A 67 -12.53 26.37 1.63
N ASN A 68 -11.33 26.33 1.04
CA ASN A 68 -11.10 26.28 -0.39
C ASN A 68 -10.75 24.86 -0.87
N THR A 69 -10.45 23.94 0.05
CA THR A 69 -10.16 22.54 -0.28
C THR A 69 -11.36 21.89 -0.95
N LYS A 70 -11.13 21.26 -2.09
CA LYS A 70 -12.16 20.54 -2.83
C LYS A 70 -12.07 19.05 -2.58
N PHE A 71 -13.21 18.42 -2.34
CA PHE A 71 -13.32 16.99 -2.12
C PHE A 71 -14.09 16.33 -3.24
N PHE A 72 -13.53 15.29 -3.81
CA PHE A 72 -14.15 14.48 -4.86
C PHE A 72 -14.25 13.02 -4.45
N ARG A 73 -15.39 12.40 -4.74
CA ARG A 73 -15.59 10.96 -4.58
C ARG A 73 -16.22 10.38 -5.84
N ASP A 74 -15.58 9.36 -6.41
CA ASP A 74 -16.01 8.71 -7.66
C ASP A 74 -16.26 9.71 -8.81
N GLY A 75 -15.43 10.78 -8.86
CA GLY A 75 -15.47 11.82 -9.87
C GLY A 75 -16.47 12.94 -9.61
N GLU A 76 -17.22 12.92 -8.49
CA GLU A 76 -18.18 13.97 -8.14
C GLU A 76 -17.69 14.83 -6.97
N GLU A 77 -17.85 16.15 -7.06
CA GLU A 77 -17.55 17.08 -5.96
C GLU A 77 -18.55 16.85 -4.82
N VAL A 78 -18.04 16.64 -3.61
CA VAL A 78 -18.84 16.39 -2.42
C VAL A 78 -18.45 17.37 -1.31
N SER A 79 -19.33 17.55 -0.31
CA SER A 79 -18.96 18.33 0.87
C SER A 79 -17.94 17.59 1.74
N GLU A 80 -17.14 18.36 2.50
CA GLU A 80 -16.19 17.84 3.48
C GLU A 80 -16.83 16.81 4.41
N ASP A 81 -17.98 17.14 5.03
CA ASP A 81 -18.70 16.20 5.92
C ASP A 81 -19.06 14.87 5.23
N ASN A 82 -19.50 14.93 3.97
CA ASN A 82 -19.84 13.73 3.20
C ASN A 82 -18.58 12.90 2.86
N PHE A 83 -17.50 13.59 2.51
CA PHE A 83 -16.22 12.93 2.22
C PHE A 83 -15.69 12.21 3.46
N MET A 84 -15.72 12.88 4.63
CA MET A 84 -15.20 12.34 5.88
C MET A 84 -16.01 11.17 6.44
N GLN A 85 -17.33 11.15 6.18
CA GLN A 85 -18.23 10.14 6.77
C GLN A 85 -17.84 8.71 6.45
N ASN A 86 -17.25 8.43 5.27
CA ASN A 86 -16.92 7.09 4.80
C ASN A 86 -15.57 7.02 4.06
N GLY A 87 -14.66 7.97 4.30
CA GLY A 87 -13.40 8.07 3.57
C GLY A 87 -12.25 7.22 4.14
N VAL A 88 -12.33 6.80 5.41
CA VAL A 88 -11.27 5.98 6.02
C VAL A 88 -11.15 4.65 5.31
N GLY A 89 -9.93 4.29 4.95
CA GLY A 89 -9.61 3.11 4.17
C GLY A 89 -9.70 3.30 2.65
N MET A 90 -10.19 4.44 2.15
CA MET A 90 -10.15 4.71 0.72
C MET A 90 -8.74 5.13 0.29
N VAL A 91 -8.32 4.67 -0.88
CA VAL A 91 -7.13 5.19 -1.55
C VAL A 91 -7.49 6.55 -2.15
N SER A 92 -6.68 7.54 -1.84
CA SER A 92 -6.94 8.92 -2.24
C SER A 92 -5.72 9.54 -2.90
N ARG A 93 -5.98 10.44 -3.86
CA ARG A 93 -4.99 11.37 -4.41
C ARG A 93 -5.18 12.73 -3.75
N LEU A 94 -4.08 13.33 -3.35
CA LEU A 94 -4.01 14.68 -2.81
C LEU A 94 -3.20 15.58 -3.74
N GLU A 95 -3.66 16.80 -3.90
CA GLU A 95 -2.88 17.88 -4.50
C GLU A 95 -2.64 18.92 -3.40
N ILE A 96 -1.38 19.24 -3.15
CA ILE A 96 -0.94 20.06 -2.02
C ILE A 96 -0.43 21.39 -2.54
N GLY A 97 -0.76 22.47 -1.82
CA GLY A 97 -0.37 23.84 -2.15
C GLY A 97 1.12 24.11 -1.93
N ASP A 98 1.51 25.37 -2.15
CA ASP A 98 2.93 25.82 -2.08
C ASP A 98 3.52 25.77 -0.65
N ASP A 99 2.74 25.36 0.35
CA ASP A 99 3.15 25.16 1.73
C ASP A 99 3.54 23.71 2.06
N VAL A 100 3.65 22.85 1.04
CA VAL A 100 4.11 21.47 1.22
C VAL A 100 5.50 21.43 1.86
N SER A 101 5.69 20.57 2.86
CA SER A 101 7.01 20.37 3.46
C SER A 101 7.92 19.57 2.52
N ALA A 102 9.23 19.84 2.58
CA ALA A 102 10.22 19.19 1.72
C ALA A 102 10.31 17.67 1.87
N ASP A 103 9.84 17.14 3.00
CA ASP A 103 9.74 15.70 3.28
C ASP A 103 8.34 15.14 3.06
N PHE A 104 7.46 15.91 2.41
CA PHE A 104 6.06 15.56 2.11
C PHE A 104 5.27 15.06 3.34
N THR A 105 5.55 15.59 4.53
CA THR A 105 4.85 15.16 5.77
C THR A 105 3.69 16.04 6.16
N SER A 106 3.61 17.27 5.61
CA SER A 106 2.59 18.26 5.93
C SER A 106 2.39 19.28 4.81
N GLY A 107 1.29 20.00 4.85
CA GLY A 107 0.90 21.04 3.91
C GLY A 107 -0.61 21.21 3.92
N THR A 108 -1.12 22.12 3.08
CA THR A 108 -2.56 22.34 2.91
C THR A 108 -3.05 21.69 1.62
N ALA A 109 -3.99 20.77 1.73
CA ALA A 109 -4.61 20.12 0.58
C ALA A 109 -5.49 21.13 -0.21
N VAL A 110 -5.24 21.23 -1.51
CA VAL A 110 -6.07 21.96 -2.46
C VAL A 110 -7.21 21.09 -2.96
N THR A 111 -6.86 19.83 -3.27
CA THR A 111 -7.82 18.83 -3.76
C THR A 111 -7.58 17.50 -3.06
N VAL A 112 -8.66 16.83 -2.67
CA VAL A 112 -8.65 15.46 -2.16
C VAL A 112 -9.62 14.64 -2.99
N THR A 113 -9.11 13.62 -3.69
CA THR A 113 -9.92 12.76 -4.56
C THR A 113 -9.82 11.31 -4.06
N ALA A 114 -10.95 10.69 -3.79
CA ALA A 114 -11.04 9.28 -3.41
C ALA A 114 -11.96 8.52 -4.36
N ASP A 115 -11.44 7.47 -4.99
CA ASP A 115 -12.18 6.68 -5.95
C ASP A 115 -12.23 5.21 -5.54
N ASN A 116 -13.42 4.60 -5.66
CA ASN A 116 -13.53 3.15 -5.64
C ASN A 116 -13.04 2.60 -6.98
N LEU A 117 -12.31 1.49 -6.95
CA LEU A 117 -11.91 0.79 -8.19
C LEU A 117 -13.06 -0.07 -8.73
N LEU A 118 -13.85 -0.65 -7.83
CA LEU A 118 -14.98 -1.49 -8.19
C LEU A 118 -16.23 -1.06 -7.44
N LYS A 119 -17.37 -1.14 -8.14
CA LYS A 119 -18.71 -1.02 -7.57
C LYS A 119 -19.65 -1.93 -8.34
N GLY A 120 -20.10 -3.01 -7.72
CA GLY A 120 -20.93 -3.98 -8.42
C GLY A 120 -21.09 -5.30 -7.69
N PRO A 121 -21.70 -6.30 -8.35
CA PRO A 121 -22.00 -7.56 -7.73
C PRO A 121 -20.78 -8.46 -7.54
N VAL A 122 -20.79 -9.20 -6.44
CA VAL A 122 -19.89 -10.34 -6.19
C VAL A 122 -20.19 -11.42 -7.22
N THR A 123 -19.18 -11.78 -8.00
CA THR A 123 -19.27 -12.80 -9.06
C THR A 123 -18.69 -14.15 -8.65
N SER A 124 -17.79 -14.15 -7.66
CA SER A 124 -17.23 -15.35 -7.03
C SER A 124 -16.92 -15.05 -5.56
N ILE A 125 -16.98 -16.06 -4.71
CA ILE A 125 -16.59 -15.97 -3.30
C ILE A 125 -15.27 -16.68 -3.00
N ASP A 126 -14.78 -17.51 -3.92
CA ASP A 126 -13.51 -18.23 -3.82
C ASP A 126 -12.85 -18.36 -5.20
N PRO A 127 -11.83 -17.55 -5.50
CA PRO A 127 -11.46 -16.32 -4.81
C PRO A 127 -12.57 -15.25 -4.89
N LEU A 128 -12.65 -14.38 -3.88
CA LEU A 128 -13.60 -13.25 -3.90
C LEU A 128 -13.38 -12.43 -5.16
N SER A 129 -14.45 -12.19 -5.92
CA SER A 129 -14.39 -11.38 -7.14
C SER A 129 -15.61 -10.49 -7.26
N VAL A 130 -15.40 -9.26 -7.70
CA VAL A 130 -16.45 -8.27 -7.97
C VAL A 130 -16.38 -7.88 -9.45
N LEU A 131 -17.49 -7.95 -10.19
CA LEU A 131 -17.50 -7.72 -11.63
C LEU A 131 -16.36 -8.48 -12.35
N GLY A 132 -16.11 -9.74 -11.96
CA GLY A 132 -15.06 -10.57 -12.55
C GLY A 132 -13.63 -10.22 -12.15
N GLN A 133 -13.42 -9.17 -11.33
CA GLN A 133 -12.09 -8.81 -10.83
C GLN A 133 -11.84 -9.47 -9.48
N PRO A 134 -10.74 -10.21 -9.34
CA PRO A 134 -10.36 -10.78 -8.05
C PRO A 134 -10.04 -9.69 -7.02
N VAL A 135 -10.53 -9.89 -5.80
CA VAL A 135 -10.34 -8.98 -4.67
C VAL A 135 -9.71 -9.74 -3.51
N ILE A 136 -8.56 -9.26 -3.04
CA ILE A 136 -7.89 -9.77 -1.85
C ILE A 136 -8.26 -8.88 -0.67
N ALA A 137 -8.87 -9.49 0.35
CA ALA A 137 -9.07 -8.89 1.65
C ALA A 137 -8.16 -9.58 2.67
N ASN A 138 -7.45 -8.80 3.47
CA ASN A 138 -6.57 -9.30 4.54
C ASN A 138 -6.88 -8.58 5.87
N GLY A 139 -6.09 -8.83 6.91
CA GLY A 139 -6.27 -8.22 8.23
C GLY A 139 -6.19 -6.69 8.26
N SER A 140 -5.64 -6.07 7.22
CA SER A 140 -5.55 -4.60 7.08
C SER A 140 -6.74 -4.00 6.32
N THR A 141 -7.59 -4.82 5.70
CA THR A 141 -8.76 -4.35 4.95
C THR A 141 -9.86 -3.87 5.89
N ILE A 142 -10.35 -2.66 5.69
CA ILE A 142 -11.53 -2.14 6.41
C ILE A 142 -12.79 -2.74 5.80
N LEU A 143 -13.57 -3.44 6.63
CA LEU A 143 -14.86 -4.02 6.24
C LEU A 143 -15.98 -3.14 6.78
N ASP A 144 -16.68 -2.42 5.89
CA ASP A 144 -17.77 -1.53 6.25
C ASP A 144 -19.12 -2.13 5.90
N ASN A 145 -20.01 -2.22 6.87
CA ASN A 145 -21.33 -2.83 6.73
C ASN A 145 -21.33 -4.30 6.24
N VAL A 146 -20.17 -4.94 6.12
CA VAL A 146 -20.04 -6.33 5.69
C VAL A 146 -20.69 -7.26 6.73
N PRO A 147 -21.55 -8.21 6.36
CA PRO A 147 -22.21 -9.10 7.28
C PRO A 147 -21.24 -9.82 8.22
N GLY A 148 -21.47 -9.67 9.55
CA GLY A 148 -20.60 -10.27 10.57
C GLY A 148 -19.15 -9.75 10.56
N ASN A 149 -18.88 -8.65 9.89
CA ASN A 149 -17.54 -8.04 9.74
C ASN A 149 -16.47 -9.03 9.24
N ALA A 150 -16.86 -9.89 8.29
CA ALA A 150 -15.98 -10.88 7.70
C ALA A 150 -16.28 -11.07 6.21
N ALA A 151 -15.25 -10.96 5.36
CA ALA A 151 -15.39 -11.16 3.90
C ALA A 151 -15.92 -12.56 3.54
N ALA A 152 -15.65 -13.57 4.38
CA ALA A 152 -16.16 -14.93 4.22
C ALA A 152 -17.70 -15.06 4.33
N ASN A 153 -18.39 -14.04 4.82
CA ASN A 153 -19.86 -14.01 4.91
C ASN A 153 -20.54 -13.40 3.68
N LEU A 154 -19.75 -12.90 2.71
CA LEU A 154 -20.28 -12.38 1.47
C LEU A 154 -20.86 -13.52 0.61
N LEU A 155 -21.86 -13.19 -0.18
CA LEU A 155 -22.55 -14.11 -1.07
C LEU A 155 -22.48 -13.62 -2.52
N SER A 156 -22.54 -14.56 -3.47
CA SER A 156 -22.67 -14.20 -4.88
C SER A 156 -23.94 -13.34 -5.10
N GLY A 157 -23.77 -12.22 -5.81
CA GLY A 157 -24.81 -11.23 -6.04
C GLY A 157 -24.89 -10.11 -4.99
N ASP A 158 -24.13 -10.19 -3.89
CA ASP A 158 -23.96 -9.06 -2.99
C ASP A 158 -23.27 -7.91 -3.73
N VAL A 159 -23.68 -6.67 -3.47
CA VAL A 159 -23.12 -5.49 -4.12
C VAL A 159 -22.11 -4.83 -3.19
N LEU A 160 -20.90 -4.65 -3.70
CA LEU A 160 -19.79 -4.06 -2.96
C LEU A 160 -19.26 -2.80 -3.67
N GLU A 161 -18.76 -1.86 -2.87
CA GLU A 161 -17.80 -0.85 -3.27
C GLU A 161 -16.42 -1.26 -2.72
N VAL A 162 -15.40 -1.23 -3.58
CA VAL A 162 -14.04 -1.65 -3.22
C VAL A 162 -13.06 -0.56 -3.57
N SER A 163 -12.35 -0.07 -2.57
CA SER A 163 -11.16 0.78 -2.72
C SER A 163 -9.91 -0.04 -2.42
N GLY A 164 -8.81 0.27 -3.08
CA GLY A 164 -7.57 -0.48 -2.91
C GLY A 164 -6.56 -0.19 -4.01
N TYR A 165 -5.57 -1.07 -4.12
CA TYR A 165 -4.51 -0.98 -5.11
C TYR A 165 -4.64 -2.09 -6.15
N ALA A 166 -4.54 -1.71 -7.42
CA ALA A 166 -4.52 -2.68 -8.52
C ALA A 166 -3.13 -3.31 -8.64
N GLY A 167 -3.06 -4.62 -8.49
CA GLY A 167 -1.89 -5.43 -8.75
C GLY A 167 -1.90 -6.04 -10.15
N ASN A 168 -0.99 -6.97 -10.41
CA ASN A 168 -0.93 -7.70 -11.67
C ASN A 168 -2.23 -8.43 -11.98
N GLY A 169 -2.59 -8.52 -13.26
CA GLY A 169 -3.80 -9.21 -13.72
C GLY A 169 -5.11 -8.54 -13.29
N ASN A 170 -5.07 -7.26 -12.93
CA ASN A 170 -6.22 -6.51 -12.36
C ASN A 170 -6.76 -7.12 -11.04
N VAL A 171 -5.89 -7.77 -10.27
CA VAL A 171 -6.21 -8.18 -8.91
C VAL A 171 -6.21 -6.97 -8.01
N ILE A 172 -7.26 -6.77 -7.22
CA ILE A 172 -7.37 -5.64 -6.29
C ILE A 172 -6.99 -6.10 -4.89
N GLN A 173 -5.93 -5.53 -4.32
CA GLN A 173 -5.70 -5.62 -2.88
C GLN A 173 -6.53 -4.54 -2.21
N ALA A 174 -7.62 -4.95 -1.56
CA ALA A 174 -8.58 -4.05 -0.97
C ALA A 174 -8.04 -3.39 0.31
N THR A 175 -8.12 -2.08 0.37
CA THR A 175 -7.94 -1.30 1.60
C THR A 175 -9.26 -1.09 2.33
N ARG A 176 -10.39 -1.05 1.56
CA ARG A 176 -11.74 -0.95 2.08
C ARG A 176 -12.72 -1.72 1.19
N ILE A 177 -13.62 -2.45 1.83
CA ILE A 177 -14.77 -3.09 1.21
C ILE A 177 -16.03 -2.60 1.93
N GLU A 178 -16.94 -1.97 1.21
CA GLU A 178 -18.22 -1.54 1.73
C GLU A 178 -19.35 -2.39 1.12
N TYR A 179 -20.19 -2.96 1.98
CA TYR A 179 -21.38 -3.71 1.56
C TYR A 179 -22.55 -2.77 1.31
N LYS A 180 -23.11 -2.78 0.11
CA LYS A 180 -24.20 -1.90 -0.34
C LYS A 180 -25.57 -2.61 -0.39
N GLY A 181 -25.63 -3.89 -0.11
CA GLY A 181 -26.86 -4.69 -0.12
C GLY A 181 -26.74 -6.00 -0.87
N SER A 182 -27.80 -6.79 -0.85
CA SER A 182 -27.87 -8.05 -1.57
C SER A 182 -28.76 -7.94 -2.81
N ASN A 183 -28.50 -8.79 -3.81
CA ASN A 183 -29.35 -9.02 -4.99
C ASN A 183 -29.61 -7.80 -5.89
N ASN A 184 -28.62 -6.93 -6.10
CA ASN A 184 -28.74 -5.78 -7.01
C ASN A 184 -29.98 -4.91 -6.74
N THR A 185 -30.40 -4.77 -5.50
CA THR A 185 -31.56 -3.96 -5.15
C THR A 185 -31.12 -2.51 -4.89
N GLY A 186 -31.33 -1.64 -5.86
CA GLY A 186 -31.04 -0.20 -5.73
C GLY A 186 -30.60 0.39 -7.08
N ALA A 187 -30.75 1.69 -7.27
CA ALA A 187 -30.29 2.39 -8.47
C ALA A 187 -28.81 2.78 -8.33
N LEU A 188 -27.93 1.77 -8.20
CA LEU A 188 -26.50 2.01 -8.11
C LEU A 188 -25.87 1.90 -9.51
N GLU A 189 -25.13 2.91 -9.93
CA GLU A 189 -24.25 2.80 -11.07
C GLU A 189 -23.11 1.82 -10.73
N TRP A 190 -22.83 0.86 -11.61
CA TRP A 190 -21.69 -0.01 -11.48
C TRP A 190 -20.43 0.66 -12.00
N LYS A 191 -19.31 0.32 -11.42
CA LYS A 191 -17.99 0.85 -11.77
C LYS A 191 -16.98 -0.28 -11.85
N LEU A 192 -16.21 -0.30 -12.92
CA LEU A 192 -15.12 -1.25 -13.14
C LEU A 192 -13.90 -0.49 -13.64
N THR A 193 -12.81 -0.53 -12.86
CA THR A 193 -11.57 0.18 -13.21
C THR A 193 -10.42 -0.80 -13.35
N GLY A 194 -9.61 -0.66 -14.40
CA GLY A 194 -8.43 -1.50 -14.61
C GLY A 194 -7.78 -1.35 -15.97
N ALA A 195 -6.68 -2.09 -16.17
CA ALA A 195 -5.97 -2.12 -17.44
C ALA A 195 -6.74 -3.00 -18.46
N VAL A 196 -6.88 -2.49 -19.67
CA VAL A 196 -7.62 -3.19 -20.73
C VAL A 196 -6.76 -4.19 -21.50
N SER A 197 -7.41 -5.23 -21.96
CA SER A 197 -6.84 -6.25 -22.86
C SER A 197 -7.86 -6.67 -23.92
N ASN A 198 -7.41 -7.39 -24.93
CA ASN A 198 -8.27 -7.91 -26.01
C ASN A 198 -9.17 -6.85 -26.63
N VAL A 199 -8.62 -5.65 -26.87
CA VAL A 199 -9.37 -4.52 -27.44
C VAL A 199 -9.80 -4.83 -28.87
N VAL A 200 -11.12 -4.74 -29.12
CA VAL A 200 -11.73 -4.71 -30.44
C VAL A 200 -12.32 -3.32 -30.63
N ALA A 201 -11.70 -2.52 -31.49
CA ALA A 201 -11.99 -1.10 -31.65
C ALA A 201 -13.49 -0.80 -31.73
N ASN A 202 -13.95 0.13 -30.91
CA ASN A 202 -15.34 0.59 -30.80
C ASN A 202 -16.39 -0.53 -30.58
N THR A 203 -15.97 -1.71 -30.14
CA THR A 203 -16.85 -2.86 -29.96
C THR A 203 -16.78 -3.43 -28.56
N SER A 204 -15.59 -3.85 -28.13
CA SER A 204 -15.41 -4.50 -26.81
C SER A 204 -13.96 -4.53 -26.38
N PHE A 205 -13.74 -4.79 -25.11
CA PHE A 205 -12.44 -5.08 -24.50
C PHE A 205 -12.63 -5.97 -23.26
N GLN A 206 -11.54 -6.32 -22.60
CA GLN A 206 -11.57 -7.01 -21.31
C GLN A 206 -10.81 -6.21 -20.26
N ILE A 207 -11.29 -6.26 -19.03
CA ILE A 207 -10.55 -5.88 -17.83
C ILE A 207 -10.46 -7.14 -16.97
N GLY A 208 -9.25 -7.67 -16.77
CA GLY A 208 -9.07 -8.99 -16.16
C GLY A 208 -9.90 -10.06 -16.89
N ASN A 209 -10.80 -10.72 -16.17
CA ASN A 209 -11.69 -11.74 -16.75
C ASN A 209 -13.04 -11.18 -17.23
N GLN A 210 -13.34 -9.91 -17.00
CA GLN A 210 -14.62 -9.31 -17.37
C GLN A 210 -14.58 -8.78 -18.80
N GLN A 211 -15.44 -9.34 -19.66
CA GLN A 211 -15.70 -8.77 -20.97
C GLN A 211 -16.62 -7.54 -20.85
N VAL A 212 -16.24 -6.46 -21.52
CA VAL A 212 -16.99 -5.20 -21.62
C VAL A 212 -17.41 -4.99 -23.06
N ILE A 213 -18.71 -4.76 -23.31
CA ILE A 213 -19.29 -4.50 -24.63
C ILE A 213 -19.75 -3.05 -24.69
N LEU A 214 -19.22 -2.28 -25.63
CA LEU A 214 -19.41 -0.84 -25.69
C LEU A 214 -20.81 -0.41 -26.11
N ASN A 215 -21.52 -1.22 -26.93
CA ASN A 215 -22.88 -0.93 -27.41
C ASN A 215 -23.04 0.50 -27.98
N GLY A 216 -21.99 1.03 -28.61
CA GLY A 216 -21.98 2.38 -29.21
C GLY A 216 -21.46 3.49 -28.31
N VAL A 217 -21.11 3.21 -27.05
CA VAL A 217 -20.37 4.13 -26.20
C VAL A 217 -18.94 4.26 -26.73
N LEU A 218 -18.49 5.49 -26.90
CA LEU A 218 -17.11 5.75 -27.34
C LEU A 218 -16.24 6.10 -26.14
N PRO A 219 -15.10 5.41 -25.98
CA PRO A 219 -14.13 5.76 -24.94
C PRO A 219 -13.66 7.23 -25.11
N ARG A 220 -13.55 7.94 -24.02
CA ARG A 220 -13.06 9.33 -23.96
C ARG A 220 -11.72 9.42 -23.24
N ASP A 221 -10.98 10.49 -23.53
CA ASP A 221 -9.68 10.77 -22.92
C ASP A 221 -8.59 9.71 -23.18
N CYS A 222 -8.79 8.88 -24.21
CA CYS A 222 -7.94 7.74 -24.62
C CYS A 222 -7.03 8.07 -25.80
N GLY A 223 -6.55 9.27 -25.95
CA GLY A 223 -5.71 9.64 -27.10
C GLY A 223 -6.44 9.41 -28.44
N ALA A 224 -5.78 8.74 -29.41
CA ALA A 224 -6.34 8.50 -30.75
C ALA A 224 -7.26 7.26 -30.79
N SER A 225 -7.04 6.30 -29.91
CA SER A 225 -7.78 5.03 -29.79
C SER A 225 -7.54 4.44 -28.41
N LEU A 226 -8.44 3.55 -27.97
CA LEU A 226 -8.21 2.72 -26.80
C LEU A 226 -7.29 1.57 -27.20
N ASP A 227 -6.15 1.42 -26.53
CA ASP A 227 -5.15 0.40 -26.79
C ASP A 227 -4.98 -0.55 -25.59
N ASN A 228 -4.48 -1.78 -25.85
CA ASN A 228 -4.19 -2.73 -24.78
C ASN A 228 -3.17 -2.17 -23.78
N GLY A 229 -3.46 -2.34 -22.51
CA GLY A 229 -2.63 -1.84 -21.40
C GLY A 229 -3.05 -0.47 -20.88
N GLU A 230 -3.90 0.28 -21.60
CA GLU A 230 -4.44 1.52 -21.06
C GLU A 230 -5.35 1.26 -19.86
N PHE A 231 -5.32 2.16 -18.90
CA PHE A 231 -6.11 2.07 -17.68
C PHE A 231 -7.41 2.84 -17.86
N VAL A 232 -8.54 2.18 -17.67
CA VAL A 232 -9.86 2.79 -17.90
C VAL A 232 -10.76 2.66 -16.68
N GLU A 233 -11.70 3.60 -16.56
CA GLU A 233 -12.88 3.52 -15.74
C GLU A 233 -14.08 3.26 -16.65
N VAL A 234 -14.84 2.22 -16.34
CA VAL A 234 -16.09 1.86 -17.01
C VAL A 234 -17.24 2.12 -16.04
N LYS A 235 -18.22 2.90 -16.45
CA LYS A 235 -19.50 3.03 -15.76
C LYS A 235 -20.57 2.26 -16.51
N ALA A 236 -21.44 1.59 -15.77
CA ALA A 236 -22.53 0.80 -16.34
C ALA A 236 -23.79 0.90 -15.49
N SER A 237 -24.93 0.83 -16.16
CA SER A 237 -26.21 0.68 -15.47
C SER A 237 -26.31 -0.72 -14.87
N GLN A 238 -27.01 -0.83 -13.74
CA GLN A 238 -27.32 -2.12 -13.14
C GLN A 238 -28.02 -3.05 -14.13
N ASP A 239 -27.61 -4.32 -14.16
CA ASP A 239 -28.30 -5.38 -14.84
C ASP A 239 -28.74 -6.47 -13.84
N PRO A 240 -30.04 -6.57 -13.51
CA PRO A 240 -30.54 -7.62 -12.62
C PRO A 240 -30.32 -9.05 -13.14
N GLY A 241 -30.03 -9.19 -14.43
CA GLY A 241 -29.73 -10.49 -15.07
C GLY A 241 -28.25 -10.84 -15.08
N PHE A 242 -27.37 -9.93 -14.61
CA PHE A 242 -25.93 -10.15 -14.62
C PHE A 242 -25.53 -11.29 -13.69
N THR A 243 -24.74 -12.20 -14.22
CA THR A 243 -24.18 -13.34 -13.49
C THR A 243 -22.70 -13.49 -13.78
N ALA A 244 -22.00 -14.26 -12.99
CA ALA A 244 -20.59 -14.57 -13.25
C ALA A 244 -20.37 -15.09 -14.67
N GLY A 245 -19.41 -14.48 -15.39
CA GLY A 245 -19.11 -14.80 -16.78
C GLY A 245 -19.99 -14.12 -17.82
N SER A 246 -21.02 -13.36 -17.43
CA SER A 246 -21.76 -12.49 -18.36
C SER A 246 -20.87 -11.34 -18.83
N ALA A 247 -21.07 -10.89 -20.06
CA ALA A 247 -20.47 -9.64 -20.51
C ALA A 247 -21.15 -8.44 -19.81
N LEU A 248 -20.38 -7.42 -19.48
CA LEU A 248 -20.89 -6.13 -19.05
C LEU A 248 -21.28 -5.32 -20.30
N ASP A 249 -22.57 -5.31 -20.62
CA ASP A 249 -23.11 -4.72 -21.85
C ASP A 249 -24.06 -3.52 -21.61
N THR A 250 -24.25 -3.14 -20.36
CA THR A 250 -25.05 -1.97 -19.95
C THR A 250 -24.18 -0.72 -19.74
N VAL A 251 -23.04 -0.64 -20.44
CA VAL A 251 -22.06 0.44 -20.36
C VAL A 251 -22.69 1.77 -20.69
N THR A 252 -22.43 2.77 -19.85
CA THR A 252 -22.91 4.15 -20.00
C THR A 252 -21.78 5.13 -20.28
N ASP A 253 -20.56 4.83 -19.78
CA ASP A 253 -19.36 5.65 -19.96
C ASP A 253 -18.11 4.81 -19.92
N VAL A 254 -17.08 5.23 -20.68
CA VAL A 254 -15.72 4.68 -20.62
C VAL A 254 -14.74 5.84 -20.70
N GLU A 255 -13.87 5.94 -19.72
CA GLU A 255 -12.88 7.02 -19.64
C GLU A 255 -11.49 6.44 -19.40
N CYS A 256 -10.52 6.84 -20.21
CA CYS A 256 -9.13 6.55 -19.91
C CYS A 256 -8.63 7.39 -18.75
N LYS A 257 -8.03 6.73 -17.78
CA LYS A 257 -7.48 7.35 -16.57
C LYS A 257 -5.97 7.26 -16.60
N VAL A 258 -5.33 8.28 -16.07
CA VAL A 258 -3.89 8.24 -15.78
C VAL A 258 -3.74 7.65 -14.36
N PRO A 259 -3.24 6.40 -14.24
CA PRO A 259 -3.00 5.82 -12.92
C PRO A 259 -1.82 6.52 -12.23
N GLY A 260 -1.67 6.29 -10.93
CA GLY A 260 -0.60 6.87 -10.13
C GLY A 260 -0.83 8.32 -9.73
N LEU A 261 0.25 9.07 -9.60
CA LEU A 261 0.21 10.47 -9.11
C LEU A 261 -0.54 11.40 -10.06
N GLY A 262 -0.41 11.17 -11.38
CA GLY A 262 -0.81 12.17 -12.36
C GLY A 262 0.07 13.42 -12.28
N VAL A 263 -0.08 14.31 -13.25
CA VAL A 263 0.51 15.64 -13.21
C VAL A 263 -0.62 16.63 -13.03
N PRO A 264 -0.66 17.39 -11.92
CA PRO A 264 -1.69 18.38 -11.71
C PRO A 264 -1.67 19.48 -12.79
N ASP A 265 -2.84 19.87 -13.29
CA ASP A 265 -2.98 20.86 -14.37
C ASP A 265 -2.40 22.24 -14.00
N ASN A 266 -2.39 22.60 -12.72
CA ASN A 266 -1.94 23.89 -12.20
C ASN A 266 -0.64 23.77 -11.40
N SER A 267 0.25 22.83 -11.77
CA SER A 267 1.55 22.70 -11.10
C SER A 267 2.37 23.98 -11.20
N SER A 268 2.91 24.43 -10.08
CA SER A 268 3.75 25.63 -9.98
C SER A 268 5.18 25.41 -10.50
N SER A 269 5.59 24.15 -10.62
CA SER A 269 6.96 23.74 -10.95
C SER A 269 7.00 22.56 -11.92
N THR A 270 8.15 22.35 -12.56
CA THR A 270 8.46 21.17 -13.36
C THR A 270 8.89 19.99 -12.48
N ILE A 271 9.17 20.22 -11.22
CA ILE A 271 9.48 19.21 -10.20
C ILE A 271 8.48 19.45 -9.05
N LEU A 272 7.82 18.41 -8.62
CA LEU A 272 6.89 18.43 -7.49
C LEU A 272 7.36 17.45 -6.42
N ASP A 273 7.26 17.82 -5.16
CA ASP A 273 7.36 16.87 -4.05
C ASP A 273 6.23 15.84 -4.18
N ALA A 274 6.55 14.57 -4.14
CA ALA A 274 5.54 13.55 -4.39
C ALA A 274 5.76 12.28 -3.58
N GLU A 275 4.62 11.63 -3.27
CA GLU A 275 4.59 10.35 -2.58
C GLU A 275 3.53 9.45 -3.20
N ILE A 276 3.85 8.17 -3.36
CA ILE A 276 2.88 7.18 -3.79
C ILE A 276 2.99 5.89 -2.97
N GLU A 277 1.86 5.46 -2.42
CA GLU A 277 1.70 4.11 -1.88
C GLU A 277 1.03 3.23 -2.93
N GLY A 278 1.46 1.98 -3.03
CA GLY A 278 0.84 1.02 -3.93
C GLY A 278 1.57 -0.31 -4.01
N ILE A 279 1.10 -1.15 -4.95
CA ILE A 279 1.70 -2.45 -5.23
C ILE A 279 2.63 -2.33 -6.42
N VAL A 280 3.82 -2.91 -6.32
CA VAL A 280 4.74 -3.05 -7.44
C VAL A 280 4.15 -4.03 -8.46
N THR A 281 3.93 -3.56 -9.69
CA THR A 281 3.32 -4.37 -10.76
C THR A 281 4.32 -4.86 -11.79
N SER A 282 5.48 -4.22 -11.91
CA SER A 282 6.55 -4.63 -12.83
C SER A 282 7.85 -3.89 -12.54
N GLY A 283 8.95 -4.39 -13.05
CA GLY A 283 10.24 -3.71 -13.07
C GLY A 283 11.32 -4.36 -12.22
N THR A 284 12.32 -3.59 -11.88
CA THR A 284 13.47 -3.97 -11.05
C THR A 284 13.63 -2.94 -9.93
N PRO A 285 14.43 -3.18 -8.89
CA PRO A 285 14.67 -2.19 -7.84
C PRO A 285 15.12 -0.81 -8.33
N ALA A 286 15.75 -0.72 -9.51
CA ALA A 286 16.22 0.55 -10.07
C ALA A 286 15.16 1.30 -10.90
N ASP A 287 14.16 0.61 -11.45
CA ASP A 287 13.11 1.16 -12.32
C ASP A 287 11.89 0.24 -12.30
N PHE A 288 10.83 0.67 -11.64
CA PHE A 288 9.64 -0.14 -11.41
C PHE A 288 8.36 0.69 -11.53
N ILE A 289 7.23 -0.03 -11.58
CA ILE A 289 5.89 0.56 -11.60
C ILE A 289 5.19 0.23 -10.29
N VAL A 290 4.71 1.25 -9.59
CA VAL A 290 3.86 1.12 -8.40
C VAL A 290 2.56 1.88 -8.61
N ASN A 291 1.43 1.21 -8.45
CA ASN A 291 0.09 1.78 -8.70
C ASN A 291 -0.02 2.57 -10.02
N GLY A 292 0.63 2.07 -11.09
CA GLY A 292 0.71 2.71 -12.40
C GLY A 292 1.71 3.86 -12.53
N GLN A 293 2.32 4.31 -11.45
CA GLN A 293 3.39 5.31 -11.45
C GLN A 293 4.73 4.68 -11.73
N ARG A 294 5.48 5.20 -12.71
CA ARG A 294 6.88 4.83 -12.88
C ARG A 294 7.74 5.51 -11.84
N VAL A 295 8.53 4.71 -11.14
CA VAL A 295 9.44 5.14 -10.09
C VAL A 295 10.85 4.66 -10.43
N THR A 296 11.84 5.52 -10.22
CA THR A 296 13.25 5.18 -10.37
C THR A 296 13.98 5.42 -9.05
N THR A 297 14.97 4.59 -8.73
CA THR A 297 15.85 4.79 -7.58
C THR A 297 17.25 5.18 -8.03
N GLY A 298 17.99 5.88 -7.18
CA GLY A 298 19.36 6.28 -7.36
C GLY A 298 20.29 5.73 -6.27
N SER A 299 21.55 6.10 -6.32
CA SER A 299 22.54 5.69 -5.31
C SER A 299 22.32 6.35 -3.94
N THR A 300 21.47 7.36 -3.87
CA THR A 300 21.11 8.11 -2.65
C THR A 300 19.75 7.72 -2.11
N THR A 301 18.98 6.89 -2.82
CA THR A 301 17.67 6.42 -2.36
C THR A 301 17.84 5.62 -1.07
N GLN A 302 17.10 6.00 -0.04
CA GLN A 302 17.06 5.31 1.24
C GLN A 302 15.97 4.23 1.22
N PHE A 303 16.23 3.10 1.88
CA PHE A 303 15.25 2.03 2.07
C PHE A 303 14.93 1.91 3.56
N GLU A 304 13.65 1.87 3.92
CA GLU A 304 13.16 1.78 5.30
C GLU A 304 12.23 0.57 5.44
N GLY A 305 12.45 -0.25 6.45
CA GLY A 305 11.64 -1.45 6.73
C GLY A 305 11.88 -2.61 5.78
N GLY A 306 12.90 -2.53 4.91
CA GLY A 306 13.29 -3.53 3.94
C GLY A 306 14.53 -3.13 3.17
N ALA A 307 15.01 -4.01 2.30
CA ALA A 307 16.20 -3.83 1.47
C ALA A 307 15.81 -3.73 -0.03
N PRO A 308 16.73 -3.26 -0.92
CA PRO A 308 16.45 -3.20 -2.35
C PRO A 308 15.98 -4.53 -2.96
N GLU A 309 16.48 -5.66 -2.48
CA GLU A 309 16.09 -7.00 -2.92
C GLU A 309 14.66 -7.40 -2.49
N ASP A 310 14.06 -6.72 -1.53
CA ASP A 310 12.66 -6.92 -1.15
C ASP A 310 11.70 -6.20 -2.11
N LEU A 311 12.21 -5.35 -3.02
CA LEU A 311 11.42 -4.65 -4.01
C LEU A 311 11.16 -5.58 -5.21
N VAL A 312 10.16 -6.42 -5.08
CA VAL A 312 9.71 -7.38 -6.09
C VAL A 312 8.25 -7.14 -6.46
N VAL A 313 7.80 -7.73 -7.57
CA VAL A 313 6.39 -7.65 -8.01
C VAL A 313 5.47 -8.19 -6.91
N GLY A 314 4.34 -7.52 -6.68
CA GLY A 314 3.36 -7.88 -5.66
C GLY A 314 3.61 -7.25 -4.28
N VAL A 315 4.77 -6.63 -4.07
CA VAL A 315 5.07 -5.92 -2.80
C VAL A 315 4.32 -4.61 -2.73
N LYS A 316 3.73 -4.32 -1.57
CA LYS A 316 3.19 -3.02 -1.22
C LYS A 316 4.29 -2.16 -0.60
N LEU A 317 4.47 -0.95 -1.11
CA LEU A 317 5.45 0.01 -0.62
C LEU A 317 4.95 1.46 -0.79
N GLU A 318 5.68 2.37 -0.20
CA GLU A 318 5.57 3.81 -0.39
C GLU A 318 6.87 4.33 -1.01
N ALA A 319 6.77 5.14 -2.05
CA ALA A 319 7.89 5.84 -2.66
C ALA A 319 7.69 7.35 -2.54
N GLU A 320 8.68 8.04 -1.97
CA GLU A 320 8.72 9.48 -1.75
C GLU A 320 9.88 10.08 -2.54
N GLY A 321 9.70 11.25 -3.15
CA GLY A 321 10.75 11.95 -3.88
C GLY A 321 10.23 12.98 -4.86
N ASP A 322 11.00 13.21 -5.91
CA ASP A 322 10.79 14.25 -6.91
C ASP A 322 10.04 13.72 -8.15
N LEU A 323 8.81 14.21 -8.38
CA LEU A 323 8.06 13.95 -9.61
C LEU A 323 8.44 14.98 -10.69
N ASP A 324 9.10 14.53 -11.75
CA ASP A 324 9.30 15.33 -12.95
C ASP A 324 7.98 15.39 -13.76
N THR A 325 7.34 16.55 -13.79
CA THR A 325 6.05 16.76 -14.48
C THR A 325 6.16 16.64 -16.00
N THR A 326 7.36 16.70 -16.59
CA THR A 326 7.59 16.56 -18.04
C THR A 326 7.63 15.10 -18.46
N SER A 327 8.32 14.27 -17.71
CA SER A 327 8.47 12.83 -17.99
C SER A 327 7.43 11.97 -17.29
N GLY A 328 6.79 12.49 -16.23
CA GLY A 328 5.91 11.74 -15.35
C GLY A 328 6.62 10.68 -14.50
N ILE A 329 7.93 10.79 -14.30
CA ILE A 329 8.73 9.83 -13.53
C ILE A 329 8.97 10.38 -12.13
N LEU A 330 8.74 9.55 -11.12
CA LEU A 330 9.12 9.83 -9.74
C LEU A 330 10.55 9.32 -9.50
N LEU A 331 11.47 10.22 -9.19
CA LEU A 331 12.80 9.86 -8.68
C LEU A 331 12.70 9.72 -7.15
N ALA A 332 12.77 8.51 -6.66
CA ALA A 332 12.58 8.26 -5.24
C ALA A 332 13.84 8.62 -4.44
N ASP A 333 13.65 9.45 -3.42
CA ASP A 333 14.62 9.70 -2.35
C ASP A 333 14.51 8.64 -1.26
N LYS A 334 13.28 8.11 -1.05
CA LYS A 334 13.01 7.08 -0.05
C LYS A 334 11.98 6.07 -0.55
N ILE A 335 12.22 4.80 -0.22
CA ILE A 335 11.30 3.69 -0.36
C ILE A 335 11.02 3.14 1.04
N SER A 336 9.74 3.08 1.42
CA SER A 336 9.33 2.56 2.73
C SER A 336 8.42 1.34 2.58
N PHE A 337 8.81 0.23 3.18
CA PHE A 337 7.97 -0.94 3.33
C PHE A 337 7.16 -0.79 4.60
N ARG A 338 5.89 -0.40 4.49
CA ARG A 338 5.01 -0.06 5.63
C ARG A 338 4.51 -1.27 6.41
N GLU A 339 4.55 -2.43 5.77
CA GLU A 339 4.28 -3.69 6.43
C GLU A 339 5.60 -4.32 6.86
N THR A 340 5.65 -4.89 8.06
CA THR A 340 6.88 -5.55 8.53
C THR A 340 7.24 -6.70 7.60
N ARG A 341 8.37 -6.56 6.94
CA ARG A 341 8.85 -7.55 5.96
C ARG A 341 9.37 -8.79 6.67
N VAL A 342 9.08 -9.94 6.07
CA VAL A 342 9.58 -11.23 6.55
C VAL A 342 10.33 -11.95 5.44
N ARG A 343 11.35 -12.71 5.85
CA ARG A 343 12.03 -13.70 5.01
C ARG A 343 12.22 -14.95 5.84
N ILE A 344 11.73 -16.06 5.32
CA ILE A 344 11.76 -17.35 6.01
C ILE A 344 12.35 -18.34 5.06
N GLU A 345 13.42 -19.02 5.44
CA GLU A 345 13.94 -20.19 4.74
C GLU A 345 13.95 -21.36 5.72
N ALA A 346 13.06 -22.32 5.49
CA ALA A 346 12.77 -23.36 6.47
C ALA A 346 12.07 -24.57 5.85
N PRO A 347 12.12 -25.73 6.51
CA PRO A 347 11.36 -26.92 6.10
C PRO A 347 9.85 -26.71 6.31
N VAL A 348 9.06 -27.23 5.37
CA VAL A 348 7.60 -27.26 5.47
C VAL A 348 7.18 -28.30 6.50
N SER A 349 6.41 -27.89 7.50
CA SER A 349 5.87 -28.80 8.52
C SER A 349 4.45 -29.25 8.24
N VAL A 350 3.60 -28.35 7.71
CA VAL A 350 2.24 -28.70 7.25
C VAL A 350 2.09 -28.27 5.79
N PRO A 351 1.86 -29.22 4.87
CA PRO A 351 1.74 -28.91 3.45
C PRO A 351 0.45 -28.13 3.12
N SER A 352 0.51 -27.36 2.04
CA SER A 352 -0.65 -26.66 1.48
C SER A 352 -1.27 -27.43 0.33
N ALA A 353 -2.51 -27.10 0.02
CA ALA A 353 -3.26 -27.59 -1.14
C ALA A 353 -3.27 -26.61 -2.34
N GLY A 354 -2.30 -25.70 -2.47
CA GLY A 354 -2.15 -24.83 -3.65
C GLY A 354 -2.37 -23.34 -3.41
N LEU A 355 -2.57 -22.62 -4.50
CA LEU A 355 -2.80 -21.17 -4.53
C LEU A 355 -4.05 -20.78 -3.70
N ASN A 356 -4.03 -19.62 -3.07
CA ASN A 356 -5.04 -19.16 -2.09
C ASN A 356 -5.20 -20.09 -0.87
N GLY A 357 -4.14 -20.81 -0.52
CA GLY A 357 -4.11 -21.67 0.64
C GLY A 357 -3.21 -21.15 1.76
N SER A 358 -2.92 -22.02 2.70
CA SER A 358 -1.90 -21.77 3.70
C SER A 358 -1.08 -23.01 3.94
N PHE A 359 0.20 -22.85 4.27
CA PHE A 359 1.09 -23.90 4.73
C PHE A 359 1.81 -23.43 5.99
N THR A 360 2.42 -24.36 6.71
CA THR A 360 3.12 -24.03 7.95
C THR A 360 4.60 -24.34 7.82
N LEU A 361 5.44 -23.41 8.27
CA LEU A 361 6.88 -23.57 8.42
C LEU A 361 7.23 -23.66 9.92
N LEU A 362 8.25 -24.44 10.26
CA LEU A 362 8.77 -24.57 11.63
C LEU A 362 7.68 -24.89 12.66
N ASP A 363 6.67 -25.67 12.30
CA ASP A 363 5.52 -26.05 13.13
C ASP A 363 4.64 -24.88 13.66
N VAL A 364 5.09 -23.64 13.55
CA VAL A 364 4.53 -22.46 14.17
C VAL A 364 4.04 -21.43 13.14
N ILE A 365 4.81 -21.15 12.10
CA ILE A 365 4.57 -20.05 11.20
C ILE A 365 3.57 -20.43 10.12
N ALA A 366 2.34 -19.94 10.23
CA ALA A 366 1.34 -20.06 9.17
C ALA A 366 1.59 -19.01 8.08
N VAL A 367 1.84 -19.48 6.86
CA VAL A 367 2.06 -18.66 5.67
C VAL A 367 0.83 -18.73 4.79
N ASN A 368 0.23 -17.59 4.51
CA ASN A 368 -0.92 -17.45 3.62
C ASN A 368 -0.45 -17.04 2.21
N THR A 369 -0.95 -17.72 1.21
CA THR A 369 -0.72 -17.41 -0.20
C THR A 369 -1.99 -16.88 -0.84
N ASN A 370 -1.84 -16.13 -1.92
CA ASN A 370 -2.96 -15.62 -2.70
C ASN A 370 -2.54 -15.49 -4.17
N ILE A 371 -3.46 -15.06 -5.03
CA ILE A 371 -3.23 -14.98 -6.48
C ILE A 371 -2.18 -13.93 -6.92
N LEU A 372 -1.67 -13.12 -6.00
CA LEU A 372 -0.53 -12.22 -6.24
C LEU A 372 0.79 -12.82 -5.75
N THR A 373 0.77 -13.97 -5.05
CA THR A 373 1.99 -14.64 -4.62
C THR A 373 2.75 -15.14 -5.84
N GLU A 374 3.97 -14.68 -6.02
CA GLU A 374 4.89 -15.12 -7.08
C GLU A 374 5.37 -16.55 -6.79
N ASP A 375 5.29 -17.41 -7.78
CA ASP A 375 5.60 -18.83 -7.69
C ASP A 375 6.32 -19.30 -8.96
N ASP A 376 7.60 -18.96 -9.06
CA ASP A 376 8.41 -19.27 -10.25
C ASP A 376 8.66 -20.78 -10.43
N ASP A 377 8.60 -21.54 -9.34
CA ASP A 377 8.90 -22.96 -9.33
C ASP A 377 7.65 -23.85 -9.51
N GLY A 378 6.44 -23.23 -9.57
CA GLY A 378 5.16 -23.93 -9.69
C GLY A 378 4.79 -24.73 -8.43
N LEU A 379 5.26 -24.30 -7.27
CA LEU A 379 5.01 -24.96 -5.98
C LEU A 379 3.54 -24.90 -5.55
N LEU A 380 2.86 -23.83 -5.94
CA LEU A 380 1.45 -23.58 -5.61
C LEU A 380 0.49 -24.17 -6.65
N ASP A 381 1.03 -24.69 -7.75
CA ASP A 381 0.29 -25.35 -8.82
C ASP A 381 0.10 -26.84 -8.52
N GLY A 382 -0.96 -27.19 -7.82
CA GLY A 382 -1.31 -28.59 -7.62
C GLY A 382 -1.12 -29.10 -6.20
N SER A 383 -0.07 -29.91 -5.91
CA SER A 383 0.10 -30.53 -4.59
C SER A 383 0.62 -29.60 -3.49
N GLY A 384 1.09 -28.39 -3.86
CA GLY A 384 1.64 -27.42 -2.93
C GLY A 384 2.99 -27.81 -2.30
N PRO A 385 3.58 -26.92 -1.50
CA PRO A 385 4.78 -27.23 -0.73
C PRO A 385 4.55 -28.42 0.21
N ASN A 386 5.55 -29.28 0.36
CA ASN A 386 5.44 -30.50 1.17
C ASN A 386 6.62 -30.68 2.13
N GLY A 387 6.49 -31.58 3.11
CA GLY A 387 7.43 -31.77 4.20
C GLY A 387 8.83 -32.29 3.83
N SER A 388 9.12 -32.56 2.56
CA SER A 388 10.47 -32.88 2.09
C SER A 388 11.23 -31.69 1.53
N MET A 389 10.62 -30.50 1.51
CA MET A 389 11.14 -29.29 0.88
C MET A 389 11.62 -28.27 1.90
N GLN A 390 12.74 -27.63 1.60
CA GLN A 390 13.17 -26.35 2.15
C GLN A 390 12.56 -25.25 1.26
N ILE A 391 11.83 -24.30 1.86
CA ILE A 391 11.13 -23.25 1.14
C ILE A 391 11.63 -21.90 1.62
N GLU A 392 11.94 -21.01 0.70
CA GLU A 392 12.07 -19.58 0.98
C GLU A 392 10.71 -18.89 0.77
N VAL A 393 10.28 -18.16 1.75
CA VAL A 393 9.11 -17.26 1.71
C VAL A 393 9.58 -15.83 1.91
N ARG A 394 9.23 -14.95 1.01
CA ARG A 394 9.28 -13.52 1.22
C ARG A 394 7.87 -12.99 1.34
N GLY A 395 7.67 -12.01 2.20
CA GLY A 395 6.35 -11.49 2.43
C GLY A 395 6.33 -10.40 3.50
N TYR A 396 5.20 -10.29 4.16
CA TYR A 396 5.02 -9.32 5.23
C TYR A 396 4.06 -9.86 6.30
N VAL A 397 4.11 -9.24 7.47
CA VAL A 397 3.12 -9.47 8.52
C VAL A 397 2.04 -8.39 8.37
N ASP A 398 0.81 -8.80 8.19
CA ASP A 398 -0.31 -7.87 8.13
C ASP A 398 -0.72 -7.37 9.54
N LYS A 399 -1.66 -6.43 9.60
CA LYS A 399 -2.15 -5.86 10.88
C LYS A 399 -2.81 -6.88 11.81
N SER A 400 -3.17 -8.07 11.33
CA SER A 400 -3.68 -9.18 12.16
C SER A 400 -2.57 -10.07 12.73
N GLY A 401 -1.33 -9.88 12.30
CA GLY A 401 -0.19 -10.72 12.64
C GLY A 401 -0.03 -11.95 11.73
N ALA A 402 -0.78 -12.02 10.63
CA ALA A 402 -0.67 -13.12 9.68
C ALA A 402 0.48 -12.88 8.69
N VAL A 403 1.25 -13.92 8.37
CA VAL A 403 2.26 -13.87 7.30
C VAL A 403 1.57 -14.02 5.96
N ILE A 404 1.74 -13.02 5.10
CA ILE A 404 1.25 -13.00 3.72
C ILE A 404 2.45 -13.13 2.79
N ALA A 405 2.49 -14.20 2.01
CA ALA A 405 3.57 -14.43 1.04
C ALA A 405 3.40 -13.54 -0.20
N THR A 406 4.45 -12.83 -0.57
CA THR A 406 4.57 -12.18 -1.88
C THR A 406 5.35 -13.05 -2.87
N GLU A 407 6.22 -13.92 -2.36
CA GLU A 407 7.02 -14.86 -3.15
C GLU A 407 7.23 -16.16 -2.39
N VAL A 408 7.19 -17.29 -3.10
CA VAL A 408 7.53 -18.63 -2.58
C VAL A 408 8.48 -19.31 -3.56
N ARG A 409 9.61 -19.85 -3.04
CA ARG A 409 10.63 -20.56 -3.84
C ARG A 409 11.09 -21.85 -3.17
N GLU A 410 11.38 -22.88 -3.96
CA GLU A 410 12.05 -24.07 -3.48
C GLU A 410 13.57 -23.84 -3.28
N ARG A 411 14.11 -24.30 -2.15
CA ARG A 411 15.54 -24.19 -1.82
C ARG A 411 16.23 -25.57 -1.68
N GLY A 412 15.51 -26.62 -1.99
CA GLY A 412 16.02 -27.99 -1.98
C GLY A 412 15.38 -28.89 -0.93
N ASP A 413 16.12 -29.87 -0.47
CA ASP A 413 15.66 -30.84 0.54
C ASP A 413 15.52 -30.16 1.92
N ALA A 414 14.51 -30.58 2.70
CA ALA A 414 14.24 -30.04 4.03
C ALA A 414 15.45 -30.17 4.97
N ASP A 415 15.91 -29.07 5.52
CA ASP A 415 17.02 -29.01 6.48
C ASP A 415 16.67 -28.11 7.67
N SER A 416 16.37 -28.72 8.81
CA SER A 416 16.11 -28.02 10.06
C SER A 416 17.36 -27.49 10.76
N ALA A 417 18.55 -27.81 10.28
CA ALA A 417 19.82 -27.30 10.80
C ALA A 417 20.30 -26.05 10.06
N ASP A 418 19.63 -25.67 8.98
CA ASP A 418 19.92 -24.50 8.16
C ASP A 418 18.65 -23.68 7.96
N VAL A 419 18.28 -22.92 8.99
CA VAL A 419 17.08 -22.09 9.00
C VAL A 419 17.46 -20.61 8.99
N ARG A 420 16.82 -19.84 8.11
CA ARG A 420 16.82 -18.39 8.14
C ARG A 420 15.44 -17.89 8.53
N LEU A 421 15.39 -16.92 9.46
CA LEU A 421 14.14 -16.33 9.90
C LEU A 421 14.35 -14.84 10.15
N ARG A 422 13.68 -13.98 9.38
CA ARG A 422 13.61 -12.53 9.54
C ARG A 422 12.18 -12.09 9.78
N GLY A 423 11.98 -11.21 10.74
CA GLY A 423 10.67 -10.65 11.04
C GLY A 423 10.70 -9.80 12.32
N PRO A 424 9.51 -9.35 12.79
CA PRO A 424 9.41 -8.55 13.99
C PRO A 424 9.76 -9.38 15.22
N ALA A 425 10.65 -8.84 16.06
CA ALA A 425 10.95 -9.42 17.36
C ALA A 425 9.75 -9.25 18.30
N SER A 426 9.51 -10.23 19.15
CA SER A 426 8.45 -10.22 20.18
C SER A 426 8.87 -11.05 21.39
N ASN A 427 8.08 -11.01 22.47
CA ASN A 427 8.29 -11.80 23.70
C ASN A 427 9.72 -11.73 24.20
N ILE A 428 10.30 -10.52 24.21
CA ILE A 428 11.73 -10.28 24.50
C ILE A 428 12.00 -10.51 25.98
N SER A 429 12.72 -11.59 26.29
CA SER A 429 13.07 -11.98 27.66
C SER A 429 14.40 -12.72 27.68
N ALA A 430 15.50 -12.01 28.00
CA ALA A 430 16.84 -12.61 27.98
C ALA A 430 16.89 -13.95 28.74
N PRO A 431 17.49 -15.00 28.14
CA PRO A 431 18.34 -14.96 26.95
C PRO A 431 17.61 -15.24 25.62
N THR A 432 16.30 -15.19 25.56
CA THR A 432 15.49 -15.51 24.38
C THR A 432 14.63 -14.35 23.91
N PHE A 433 14.24 -14.39 22.64
CA PHE A 433 13.19 -13.58 22.04
C PHE A 433 12.47 -14.41 20.99
N GLU A 434 11.38 -13.91 20.44
CA GLU A 434 10.67 -14.61 19.37
C GLU A 434 10.71 -13.81 18.06
N ILE A 435 10.74 -14.54 16.94
CA ILE A 435 10.44 -14.02 15.60
C ILE A 435 9.28 -14.86 15.05
N LEU A 436 8.16 -14.22 14.69
CA LEU A 436 6.97 -14.93 14.15
C LEU A 436 6.46 -16.09 15.03
N GLY A 437 6.62 -15.98 16.34
CA GLY A 437 6.22 -17.01 17.30
C GLY A 437 7.24 -18.15 17.52
N VAL A 438 8.37 -18.14 16.80
CA VAL A 438 9.48 -19.09 17.00
C VAL A 438 10.47 -18.48 17.98
N THR A 439 10.83 -19.22 19.02
CA THR A 439 11.82 -18.79 20.01
C THR A 439 13.23 -18.81 19.42
N VAL A 440 14.01 -17.76 19.64
CA VAL A 440 15.43 -17.67 19.27
C VAL A 440 16.27 -17.58 20.55
N ASP A 441 17.22 -18.51 20.73
CA ASP A 441 18.11 -18.54 21.89
C ASP A 441 19.46 -17.87 21.56
N THR A 442 19.75 -16.75 22.21
CA THR A 442 20.99 -15.98 22.00
C THR A 442 22.22 -16.59 22.67
N VAL A 443 22.07 -17.57 23.58
CA VAL A 443 23.21 -18.17 24.32
C VAL A 443 24.16 -18.92 23.40
N THR A 444 23.60 -19.54 22.36
CA THR A 444 24.35 -20.37 21.40
C THR A 444 24.63 -19.66 20.08
N ALA A 445 24.24 -18.38 19.95
CA ALA A 445 24.47 -17.59 18.74
C ALA A 445 25.96 -17.53 18.37
N THR A 446 26.28 -17.69 17.10
CA THR A 446 27.64 -17.63 16.55
C THR A 446 28.17 -16.18 16.50
N SER A 447 27.27 -15.25 16.25
CA SER A 447 27.50 -13.80 16.30
C SER A 447 26.19 -13.07 16.60
N ILE A 448 26.30 -11.84 17.11
CA ILE A 448 25.19 -10.90 17.25
C ILE A 448 25.67 -9.55 16.72
N VAL A 449 24.92 -8.97 15.77
CA VAL A 449 25.30 -7.73 15.08
C VAL A 449 24.14 -6.74 15.13
N ASP A 450 24.43 -5.47 15.24
CA ASP A 450 23.48 -4.39 14.96
C ASP A 450 23.81 -3.82 13.57
N ASP A 451 22.97 -4.14 12.58
CA ASP A 451 23.17 -3.74 11.18
C ASP A 451 22.59 -2.35 10.87
N ARG A 452 21.83 -1.76 11.79
CA ARG A 452 21.30 -0.38 11.67
C ARG A 452 22.38 0.70 11.69
N VAL A 453 23.64 0.32 11.94
CA VAL A 453 24.79 1.23 11.94
C VAL A 453 25.79 0.83 10.86
N SER A 454 26.38 1.82 10.20
CA SER A 454 27.36 1.57 9.14
C SER A 454 28.78 1.97 9.61
N PRO A 455 29.76 1.03 9.61
CA PRO A 455 29.63 -0.39 9.31
C PRO A 455 28.86 -1.16 10.42
N PRO A 456 28.30 -2.35 10.13
CA PRO A 456 27.62 -3.18 11.10
C PRO A 456 28.45 -3.41 12.37
N GLU A 457 27.81 -3.30 13.55
CA GLU A 457 28.49 -3.36 14.87
C GLU A 457 28.29 -4.72 15.54
N PRO A 458 29.36 -5.51 15.78
CA PRO A 458 29.26 -6.68 16.65
C PRO A 458 28.90 -6.28 18.08
N ILE A 459 27.84 -6.87 18.64
CA ILE A 459 27.33 -6.54 19.97
C ILE A 459 27.23 -7.77 20.86
N SER A 460 27.15 -7.56 22.19
CA SER A 460 26.85 -8.64 23.12
C SER A 460 25.35 -8.94 23.20
N ALA A 461 24.97 -10.14 23.65
CA ALA A 461 23.56 -10.47 23.92
C ALA A 461 22.91 -9.46 24.90
N ALA A 462 23.63 -9.00 25.94
CA ALA A 462 23.11 -7.99 26.84
C ALA A 462 22.82 -6.64 26.14
N THR A 463 23.66 -6.26 25.18
CA THR A 463 23.47 -5.06 24.36
C THR A 463 22.28 -5.26 23.42
N PHE A 464 22.15 -6.44 22.79
CA PHE A 464 21.00 -6.81 21.97
C PHE A 464 19.70 -6.58 22.74
N PHE A 465 19.52 -7.18 23.90
CA PHE A 465 18.30 -7.02 24.70
C PHE A 465 18.06 -5.59 25.22
N SER A 466 19.07 -4.72 25.19
CA SER A 466 18.90 -3.30 25.51
C SER A 466 18.47 -2.44 24.30
N ARG A 467 18.65 -2.95 23.08
CA ARG A 467 18.38 -2.22 21.82
C ARG A 467 17.13 -2.71 21.10
N VAL A 468 16.65 -3.92 21.43
CA VAL A 468 15.50 -4.56 20.78
C VAL A 468 14.23 -4.34 21.61
N SER A 469 13.14 -4.03 20.98
CA SER A 469 11.79 -3.93 21.53
C SER A 469 10.80 -4.69 20.65
N ASP A 470 9.57 -4.93 21.13
CA ASP A 470 8.54 -5.56 20.31
C ASP A 470 8.34 -4.78 19.00
N GLY A 471 8.33 -5.53 17.89
CA GLY A 471 8.24 -4.99 16.54
C GLY A 471 9.57 -4.63 15.89
N THR A 472 10.71 -4.60 16.63
CA THR A 472 12.02 -4.38 16.01
C THR A 472 12.32 -5.49 15.01
N PRO A 473 12.68 -5.19 13.74
CA PRO A 473 13.11 -6.20 12.80
C PRO A 473 14.38 -6.90 13.30
N ALA A 474 14.36 -8.22 13.28
CA ALA A 474 15.50 -9.05 13.67
C ALA A 474 15.60 -10.28 12.76
N GLN A 475 16.81 -10.77 12.57
CA GLN A 475 17.10 -11.94 11.76
C GLN A 475 17.93 -12.95 12.51
N VAL A 476 17.75 -14.22 12.21
CA VAL A 476 18.68 -15.32 12.50
C VAL A 476 18.99 -16.07 11.23
N GLU A 477 20.26 -16.32 10.95
CA GLU A 477 20.75 -17.10 9.81
C GLU A 477 21.53 -18.32 10.28
N ASP A 478 21.50 -19.41 9.49
CA ASP A 478 22.19 -20.68 9.76
C ASP A 478 21.86 -21.23 11.15
N GLY A 479 20.62 -21.02 11.60
CA GLY A 479 20.13 -21.52 12.88
C GLY A 479 19.57 -22.93 12.80
N ALA A 480 19.70 -23.71 13.89
CA ALA A 480 19.15 -25.06 14.00
C ALA A 480 17.80 -25.02 14.74
N PHE A 481 16.72 -25.42 14.08
CA PHE A 481 15.38 -25.49 14.65
C PHE A 481 15.10 -26.83 15.33
N SER A 482 14.48 -26.78 16.49
CA SER A 482 13.99 -27.93 17.25
C SER A 482 12.47 -27.90 17.36
N SER A 483 11.78 -28.82 16.70
CA SER A 483 10.32 -28.98 16.78
C SER A 483 9.82 -29.45 18.17
N ALA A 484 10.70 -29.93 19.02
CA ALA A 484 10.33 -30.32 20.39
C ALA A 484 10.15 -29.16 21.34
N THR A 485 10.73 -28.00 21.01
CA THR A 485 10.72 -26.79 21.85
C THR A 485 10.35 -25.52 21.08
N ASP A 486 10.07 -25.61 19.79
CA ASP A 486 9.83 -24.49 18.86
C ASP A 486 10.94 -23.42 18.96
N THR A 487 12.21 -23.89 19.04
CA THR A 487 13.34 -23.03 19.33
C THR A 487 14.42 -23.14 18.27
N ILE A 488 14.95 -22.02 17.83
CA ILE A 488 16.15 -21.90 17.02
C ILE A 488 17.34 -21.65 17.95
N THR A 489 18.39 -22.46 17.76
CA THR A 489 19.68 -22.37 18.48
C THR A 489 20.82 -22.24 17.48
N GLY A 490 21.93 -21.61 17.91
CA GLY A 490 23.03 -21.31 16.98
C GLY A 490 22.69 -20.14 16.05
N GLY A 491 23.39 -20.11 14.92
CA GLY A 491 23.18 -19.09 13.88
C GLY A 491 23.75 -17.71 14.22
N ALA A 492 23.79 -16.86 13.21
CA ALA A 492 24.10 -15.45 13.34
C ALA A 492 22.80 -14.66 13.61
N ILE A 493 22.80 -13.75 14.57
CA ILE A 493 21.66 -12.91 14.93
C ILE A 493 21.98 -11.47 14.55
N GLU A 494 21.02 -10.79 13.92
CA GLU A 494 21.14 -9.41 13.47
C GLU A 494 19.94 -8.60 13.94
N ILE A 495 20.18 -7.34 14.33
CA ILE A 495 19.13 -6.31 14.46
C ILE A 495 19.12 -5.57 13.12
N GLU A 496 17.98 -5.45 12.51
CA GLU A 496 17.81 -4.85 11.19
C GLU A 496 17.00 -3.54 11.24
N ASP A 497 17.07 -2.77 10.15
CA ASP A 497 16.26 -1.56 9.96
C ASP A 497 14.80 -1.86 9.57
#